data_4a4e68d41a18890d0ecdda337f184513
#
_entry.id   4a4e68d41a18890d0ecdda337f184513
#
_cell.length_a   1.000
_cell.length_b   1.000
_cell.length_c   1.000
_cell.angle_alpha   90.00
_cell.angle_beta   90.00
_cell.angle_gamma   90.00
#
_symmetry.space_group_name_H-M   'P 1'
#
loop_
_entity.id
_entity.type
_entity.pdbx_description
1 polymer ?
#
loop_
_entity_poly.entity_id
_entity_poly.type
_entity_poly.pdbx_seq_one_letter_code
_entity_poly.pdbx_strand_id
1 'polypeptide(L)'
;MLKASVYQSDKLDAREAVREVVQGLKAQDPDVAQAKVVFAYSSCAYNIPSMLDEFSAQLPDVPVIGNTSFTGVITPKGFVGGDGFLGAMALNDPDMAVGVAAEPKTDASQDATELGEKVARLAMKAAGKDCAPSYYYMAASPAEEEYCVKGITHVIGRVPFFGGSAADNAIAGDWKLYTSSGDFADGVAVAFFYTDKPMANVYTGAYHETGDVGVVTKVIGNRTLAEIDGVPALEKYAEWRGMDIDSLRGSALLSASVVSPLGVKDRLGDLVAIRHPMAGNDDDTIGLGNKVAKNTAVIRMEATVDELIDSTGKTLGELGEKVEDPGAYLLVHCGGRRAGIGDRIGEVADQLKSAANGVPFLCEFTFGEYGQVDDGANTCGGLMLSFTALGK
;
A
#
# COMPACT_ATOMS: atom_id res chain seq x y z
N MET A 1 10.98 -7.53 -23.71
CA MET A 1 11.47 -8.03 -22.39
C MET A 1 11.49 -6.86 -21.44
N LEU A 2 10.94 -7.03 -20.24
CA LEU A 2 10.87 -6.00 -19.21
C LEU A 2 12.28 -5.59 -18.74
N LYS A 3 12.58 -4.29 -18.82
CA LYS A 3 13.70 -3.65 -18.15
C LYS A 3 13.15 -2.78 -17.04
N ALA A 4 13.55 -3.04 -15.81
CA ALA A 4 13.22 -2.21 -14.66
C ALA A 4 14.47 -1.51 -14.17
N SER A 5 14.41 -0.19 -13.99
CA SER A 5 15.46 0.59 -13.35
C SER A 5 14.91 1.22 -12.07
N VAL A 6 15.70 1.25 -11.01
CA VAL A 6 15.28 1.78 -9.70
C VAL A 6 16.38 2.61 -9.08
N TYR A 7 16.00 3.75 -8.52
CA TYR A 7 16.94 4.62 -7.82
C TYR A 7 16.26 5.37 -6.67
N GLN A 8 17.06 5.87 -5.74
CA GLN A 8 16.60 6.66 -4.60
C GLN A 8 17.51 7.87 -4.36
N SER A 9 16.93 8.90 -3.75
CA SER A 9 17.61 10.12 -3.33
C SER A 9 17.21 10.50 -1.90
N ASP A 10 18.12 11.14 -1.18
CA ASP A 10 17.93 11.73 0.15
C ASP A 10 17.99 13.27 0.13
N LYS A 11 17.92 13.88 -1.05
CA LYS A 11 17.94 15.34 -1.20
C LYS A 11 16.71 15.96 -0.55
N LEU A 12 16.89 17.08 0.15
CA LEU A 12 15.79 17.84 0.75
C LEU A 12 14.98 18.61 -0.28
N ASP A 13 15.60 19.05 -1.37
CA ASP A 13 14.92 19.73 -2.47
C ASP A 13 14.32 18.71 -3.44
N ALA A 14 13.02 18.83 -3.70
CA ALA A 14 12.28 17.91 -4.52
C ALA A 14 12.78 17.83 -5.98
N ARG A 15 13.19 18.96 -6.58
CA ARG A 15 13.73 18.98 -7.94
C ARG A 15 15.11 18.33 -8.01
N GLU A 16 15.96 18.59 -7.03
CA GLU A 16 17.27 17.94 -6.95
C GLU A 16 17.12 16.42 -6.76
N ALA A 17 16.18 15.98 -5.91
CA ALA A 17 15.87 14.57 -5.73
C ALA A 17 15.47 13.90 -7.05
N VAL A 18 14.57 14.51 -7.82
CA VAL A 18 14.17 13.99 -9.14
C VAL A 18 15.35 13.92 -10.10
N ARG A 19 16.18 14.96 -10.18
CA ARG A 19 17.37 14.97 -11.07
C ARG A 19 18.31 13.82 -10.75
N GLU A 20 18.58 13.60 -9.47
CA GLU A 20 19.44 12.49 -9.02
C GLU A 20 18.81 11.14 -9.36
N VAL A 21 17.52 10.97 -9.05
CA VAL A 21 16.79 9.73 -9.33
C VAL A 21 16.76 9.44 -10.83
N VAL A 22 16.36 10.40 -11.66
CA VAL A 22 16.30 10.21 -13.13
C VAL A 22 17.68 9.95 -13.73
N GLN A 23 18.73 10.58 -13.21
CA GLN A 23 20.10 10.27 -13.63
C GLN A 23 20.46 8.82 -13.29
N GLY A 24 20.08 8.34 -12.10
CA GLY A 24 20.30 6.96 -11.68
C GLY A 24 19.51 5.94 -12.51
N LEU A 25 18.27 6.28 -12.90
CA LEU A 25 17.44 5.44 -13.80
C LEU A 25 18.09 5.37 -15.21
N LYS A 26 18.51 6.51 -15.78
CA LYS A 26 19.19 6.59 -17.08
C LYS A 26 20.52 5.82 -17.10
N ALA A 27 21.21 5.74 -15.98
CA ALA A 27 22.46 4.98 -15.89
C ALA A 27 22.23 3.45 -15.93
N GLN A 28 21.05 2.97 -15.50
CA GLN A 28 20.66 1.56 -15.53
C GLN A 28 19.94 1.19 -16.83
N ASP A 29 19.09 2.07 -17.35
CA ASP A 29 18.42 1.92 -18.64
C ASP A 29 18.56 3.21 -19.46
N PRO A 30 19.48 3.27 -20.45
CA PRO A 30 19.60 4.42 -21.36
C PRO A 30 18.30 4.76 -22.11
N ASP A 31 17.42 3.79 -22.29
CA ASP A 31 16.14 3.93 -22.98
C ASP A 31 14.98 4.26 -22.03
N VAL A 32 15.24 4.67 -20.80
CA VAL A 32 14.22 4.99 -19.78
C VAL A 32 13.18 6.01 -20.24
N ALA A 33 13.51 6.87 -21.21
CA ALA A 33 12.56 7.78 -21.84
C ALA A 33 11.44 7.06 -22.64
N GLN A 34 11.56 5.74 -22.86
CA GLN A 34 10.56 4.88 -23.48
C GLN A 34 9.79 4.06 -22.43
N ALA A 35 10.04 4.27 -21.15
CA ALA A 35 9.33 3.57 -20.08
C ALA A 35 7.82 3.78 -20.19
N LYS A 36 7.08 2.75 -19.83
CA LYS A 36 5.60 2.78 -19.87
C LYS A 36 5.01 3.46 -18.67
N VAL A 37 5.75 3.50 -17.56
CA VAL A 37 5.37 4.15 -16.31
C VAL A 37 6.58 4.33 -15.41
N VAL A 38 6.57 5.38 -14.60
CA VAL A 38 7.43 5.55 -13.42
C VAL A 38 6.57 5.52 -12.18
N PHE A 39 6.83 4.57 -11.30
CA PHE A 39 6.35 4.58 -9.92
C PHE A 39 7.27 5.45 -9.09
N ALA A 40 6.73 6.39 -8.35
CA ALA A 40 7.50 7.29 -7.49
C ALA A 40 6.85 7.37 -6.11
N TYR A 41 7.65 7.20 -5.05
CA TYR A 41 7.21 7.31 -3.67
C TYR A 41 8.08 8.31 -2.94
N SER A 42 7.47 9.30 -2.32
CA SER A 42 8.19 10.48 -1.83
C SER A 42 7.85 10.87 -0.40
N SER A 43 8.68 11.74 0.16
CA SER A 43 8.36 12.46 1.39
C SER A 43 7.14 13.36 1.22
N CYS A 44 6.28 13.42 2.25
CA CYS A 44 5.18 14.39 2.32
C CYS A 44 5.67 15.85 2.52
N ALA A 45 6.92 16.04 2.93
CA ALA A 45 7.52 17.37 3.07
C ALA A 45 7.91 18.01 1.70
N TYR A 46 7.90 17.26 0.61
CA TYR A 46 8.20 17.80 -0.70
C TYR A 46 7.09 18.69 -1.25
N ASN A 47 7.49 19.72 -2.00
CA ASN A 47 6.59 20.41 -2.90
C ASN A 47 6.31 19.51 -4.11
N ILE A 48 5.19 18.77 -4.05
CA ILE A 48 4.84 17.76 -5.06
C ILE A 48 4.67 18.36 -6.46
N PRO A 49 4.01 19.53 -6.66
CA PRO A 49 3.99 20.18 -7.98
C PRO A 49 5.39 20.38 -8.57
N SER A 50 6.35 20.88 -7.78
CA SER A 50 7.73 21.08 -8.25
C SER A 50 8.43 19.76 -8.59
N MET A 51 8.15 18.69 -7.84
CA MET A 51 8.63 17.33 -8.13
C MET A 51 8.10 16.83 -9.48
N LEU A 52 6.80 16.97 -9.72
CA LEU A 52 6.15 16.54 -10.97
C LEU A 52 6.61 17.36 -12.18
N ASP A 53 6.77 18.67 -12.03
CA ASP A 53 7.34 19.52 -13.06
C ASP A 53 8.74 19.05 -13.49
N GLU A 54 9.59 18.67 -12.52
CA GLU A 54 10.93 18.19 -12.82
C GLU A 54 10.91 16.81 -13.48
N PHE A 55 10.03 15.87 -13.05
CA PHE A 55 9.81 14.62 -13.77
C PHE A 55 9.39 14.87 -15.23
N SER A 56 8.43 15.77 -15.45
CA SER A 56 7.97 16.14 -16.79
C SER A 56 9.08 16.74 -17.64
N ALA A 57 9.96 17.55 -17.06
CA ALA A 57 11.11 18.11 -17.76
C ALA A 57 12.17 17.08 -18.14
N GLN A 58 12.38 16.07 -17.30
CA GLN A 58 13.39 15.02 -17.50
C GLN A 58 12.90 13.83 -18.35
N LEU A 59 11.61 13.52 -18.26
CA LEU A 59 10.93 12.38 -18.89
C LEU A 59 9.55 12.81 -19.41
N PRO A 60 9.48 13.67 -20.44
CA PRO A 60 8.25 14.39 -20.82
C PRO A 60 7.08 13.49 -21.24
N ASP A 61 7.36 12.33 -21.81
CA ASP A 61 6.33 11.41 -22.35
C ASP A 61 6.09 10.19 -21.47
N VAL A 62 6.75 10.12 -20.31
CA VAL A 62 6.61 8.96 -19.41
C VAL A 62 5.63 9.29 -18.29
N PRO A 63 4.51 8.55 -18.18
CA PRO A 63 3.57 8.76 -17.09
C PRO A 63 4.20 8.42 -15.73
N VAL A 64 4.00 9.31 -14.77
CA VAL A 64 4.38 9.12 -13.36
C VAL A 64 3.13 8.82 -12.56
N ILE A 65 3.20 7.89 -11.63
CA ILE A 65 2.18 7.60 -10.62
C ILE A 65 2.84 7.32 -9.28
N GLY A 66 2.23 7.77 -8.20
CA GLY A 66 2.67 7.46 -6.85
C GLY A 66 1.93 8.21 -5.77
N ASN A 67 2.52 8.17 -4.60
CA ASN A 67 1.99 8.78 -3.39
C ASN A 67 3.12 9.09 -2.41
N THR A 68 2.80 9.87 -1.40
CA THR A 68 3.70 10.05 -0.26
C THR A 68 3.73 8.78 0.60
N SER A 69 4.92 8.42 1.07
CA SER A 69 5.22 7.21 1.83
C SER A 69 5.55 7.57 3.30
N PHE A 70 5.19 6.70 4.23
CA PHE A 70 5.45 6.92 5.66
C PHE A 70 6.95 6.79 5.98
N THR A 71 7.59 7.90 6.29
CA THR A 71 8.97 8.04 6.82
C THR A 71 10.11 7.54 5.93
N GLY A 72 9.86 7.01 4.74
CA GLY A 72 10.94 6.55 3.86
C GLY A 72 10.49 5.59 2.76
N VAL A 73 11.48 5.06 2.05
CA VAL A 73 11.37 4.00 1.04
C VAL A 73 12.57 3.05 1.13
N ILE A 74 12.43 1.84 0.56
CA ILE A 74 13.55 0.89 0.43
C ILE A 74 13.75 0.52 -1.03
N THR A 75 15.02 0.50 -1.47
CA THR A 75 15.46 0.00 -2.77
C THR A 75 16.64 -0.98 -2.57
N PRO A 76 17.19 -1.59 -3.60
CA PRO A 76 18.43 -2.38 -3.49
C PRO A 76 19.62 -1.65 -2.85
N LYS A 77 19.57 -0.31 -2.76
CA LYS A 77 20.57 0.50 -2.05
C LYS A 77 20.38 0.52 -0.53
N GLY A 78 19.22 0.10 -0.03
CA GLY A 78 18.84 0.14 1.37
C GLY A 78 17.68 1.10 1.65
N PHE A 79 17.45 1.38 2.92
CA PHE A 79 16.44 2.32 3.38
C PHE A 79 16.92 3.77 3.23
N VAL A 80 16.06 4.64 2.75
CA VAL A 80 16.22 6.09 2.81
C VAL A 80 14.95 6.72 3.39
N GLY A 81 15.10 7.71 4.27
CA GLY A 81 13.98 8.36 4.95
C GLY A 81 14.37 9.70 5.55
N GLY A 82 13.49 10.25 6.37
CA GLY A 82 13.62 11.59 6.96
C GLY A 82 12.74 12.62 6.28
N ASP A 83 13.14 13.89 6.31
CA ASP A 83 12.35 14.99 5.74
C ASP A 83 12.43 15.05 4.20
N GLY A 84 13.49 14.51 3.61
CA GLY A 84 13.66 14.45 2.16
C GLY A 84 14.01 13.03 1.72
N PHE A 85 13.14 12.41 0.94
CA PHE A 85 13.41 11.15 0.26
C PHE A 85 12.52 10.99 -0.97
N LEU A 86 13.08 10.34 -1.98
CA LEU A 86 12.37 9.91 -3.18
C LEU A 86 12.91 8.55 -3.61
N GLY A 87 12.03 7.59 -3.80
CA GLY A 87 12.34 6.34 -4.50
C GLY A 87 11.54 6.28 -5.79
N ALA A 88 12.16 5.88 -6.91
CA ALA A 88 11.40 5.67 -8.13
C ALA A 88 11.89 4.44 -8.91
N MET A 89 10.92 3.81 -9.59
CA MET A 89 11.13 2.68 -10.49
C MET A 89 10.48 2.96 -11.85
N ALA A 90 11.27 2.88 -12.91
CA ALA A 90 10.78 2.93 -14.27
C ALA A 90 10.62 1.51 -14.83
N LEU A 91 9.48 1.24 -15.47
CA LEU A 91 9.18 -0.02 -16.14
C LEU A 91 9.18 0.22 -17.66
N ASN A 92 10.14 -0.36 -18.35
CA ASN A 92 10.33 -0.24 -19.80
C ASN A 92 10.15 -1.62 -20.44
N ASP A 93 9.00 -1.83 -21.09
CA ASP A 93 8.69 -3.03 -21.86
C ASP A 93 7.89 -2.68 -23.10
N PRO A 94 8.44 -2.88 -24.31
CA PRO A 94 7.77 -2.53 -25.55
C PRO A 94 6.44 -3.29 -25.75
N ASP A 95 6.30 -4.48 -25.16
CA ASP A 95 5.14 -5.36 -25.33
C ASP A 95 4.03 -5.06 -24.30
N MET A 96 4.29 -4.17 -23.32
CA MET A 96 3.34 -3.77 -22.30
C MET A 96 2.71 -2.42 -22.64
N ALA A 97 1.39 -2.30 -22.41
CA ALA A 97 0.73 -1.01 -22.33
C ALA A 97 0.32 -0.72 -20.89
N VAL A 98 0.47 0.54 -20.46
CA VAL A 98 0.04 0.99 -19.14
C VAL A 98 -0.85 2.21 -19.28
N GLY A 99 -2.01 2.19 -18.63
CA GLY A 99 -2.90 3.34 -18.53
C GLY A 99 -2.89 3.93 -17.14
N VAL A 100 -2.34 5.13 -16.99
CA VAL A 100 -2.31 5.87 -15.73
C VAL A 100 -3.44 6.88 -15.70
N ALA A 101 -4.21 6.89 -14.61
CA ALA A 101 -5.28 7.86 -14.39
C ALA A 101 -5.44 8.18 -12.90
N ALA A 102 -6.00 9.33 -12.62
CA ALA A 102 -6.39 9.74 -11.28
C ALA A 102 -7.73 10.44 -11.28
N GLU A 103 -8.45 10.31 -10.16
CA GLU A 103 -9.69 11.01 -9.92
C GLU A 103 -9.67 11.59 -8.51
N PRO A 104 -9.45 12.91 -8.39
CA PRO A 104 -9.50 13.61 -7.12
C PRO A 104 -10.92 13.65 -6.57
N LYS A 105 -11.06 13.49 -5.25
CA LYS A 105 -12.28 13.80 -4.52
C LYS A 105 -12.22 15.27 -4.09
N THR A 106 -12.99 16.10 -4.74
CA THR A 106 -13.00 17.56 -4.52
C THR A 106 -14.10 18.02 -3.56
N ASP A 107 -15.05 17.14 -3.28
CA ASP A 107 -16.17 17.39 -2.38
C ASP A 107 -16.45 16.12 -1.54
N ALA A 108 -16.65 16.31 -0.23
CA ALA A 108 -16.90 15.21 0.70
C ALA A 108 -18.18 14.39 0.38
N SER A 109 -19.13 14.99 -0.36
CA SER A 109 -20.36 14.30 -0.79
C SER A 109 -20.18 13.38 -2.01
N GLN A 110 -19.03 13.43 -2.71
CA GLN A 110 -18.77 12.55 -3.84
C GLN A 110 -18.65 11.09 -3.38
N ASP A 111 -19.36 10.20 -4.09
CA ASP A 111 -19.33 8.77 -3.81
C ASP A 111 -17.99 8.15 -4.30
N ALA A 112 -17.22 7.56 -3.40
CA ALA A 112 -15.96 6.92 -3.72
C ALA A 112 -16.14 5.71 -4.69
N THR A 113 -17.32 5.09 -4.75
CA THR A 113 -17.63 4.06 -5.75
C THR A 113 -17.69 4.67 -7.15
N GLU A 114 -18.32 5.83 -7.30
CA GLU A 114 -18.38 6.55 -8.59
C GLU A 114 -17.00 7.04 -9.02
N LEU A 115 -16.15 7.51 -8.07
CA LEU A 115 -14.75 7.86 -8.36
C LEU A 115 -13.98 6.64 -8.89
N GLY A 116 -14.17 5.48 -8.27
CA GLY A 116 -13.59 4.21 -8.73
C GLY A 116 -14.03 3.83 -10.14
N GLU A 117 -15.31 3.96 -10.47
CA GLU A 117 -15.79 3.70 -11.84
C GLU A 117 -15.18 4.68 -12.85
N LYS A 118 -15.11 5.96 -12.51
CA LYS A 118 -14.58 7.00 -13.39
C LYS A 118 -13.10 6.82 -13.66
N VAL A 119 -12.28 6.60 -12.61
CA VAL A 119 -10.83 6.40 -12.77
C VAL A 119 -10.53 5.15 -13.61
N ALA A 120 -11.31 4.07 -13.45
CA ALA A 120 -11.13 2.86 -14.24
C ALA A 120 -11.32 3.13 -15.75
N ARG A 121 -12.40 3.84 -16.13
CA ARG A 121 -12.66 4.22 -17.53
C ARG A 121 -11.57 5.14 -18.08
N LEU A 122 -11.07 6.07 -17.27
CA LEU A 122 -9.98 6.97 -17.66
C LEU A 122 -8.67 6.20 -17.90
N ALA A 123 -8.34 5.23 -17.03
CA ALA A 123 -7.14 4.40 -17.18
C ALA A 123 -7.20 3.50 -18.42
N MET A 124 -8.35 2.88 -18.70
CA MET A 124 -8.57 2.13 -19.95
C MET A 124 -8.34 3.02 -21.16
N LYS A 125 -8.91 4.23 -21.16
CA LYS A 125 -8.73 5.21 -22.25
C LYS A 125 -7.27 5.65 -22.39
N ALA A 126 -6.57 5.90 -21.27
CA ALA A 126 -5.15 6.28 -21.28
C ALA A 126 -4.25 5.18 -21.87
N ALA A 127 -4.59 3.90 -21.63
CA ALA A 127 -3.92 2.76 -22.26
C ALA A 127 -4.31 2.53 -23.74
N GLY A 128 -5.31 3.23 -24.27
CA GLY A 128 -5.87 2.97 -25.59
C GLY A 128 -6.58 1.63 -25.69
N LYS A 129 -7.21 1.18 -24.60
CA LYS A 129 -7.88 -0.13 -24.49
C LYS A 129 -9.37 0.05 -24.15
N ASP A 130 -10.17 -0.93 -24.58
CA ASP A 130 -11.61 -1.04 -24.33
C ASP A 130 -11.97 -2.30 -23.51
N CYS A 131 -10.96 -3.04 -23.07
CA CYS A 131 -11.09 -4.26 -22.27
C CYS A 131 -10.45 -4.10 -20.88
N ALA A 132 -10.75 -5.03 -19.97
CA ALA A 132 -10.13 -5.08 -18.65
C ALA A 132 -8.61 -5.30 -18.75
N PRO A 133 -7.81 -4.70 -17.84
CA PRO A 133 -6.37 -4.98 -17.77
C PRO A 133 -6.10 -6.39 -17.25
N SER A 134 -4.86 -6.88 -17.42
CA SER A 134 -4.41 -8.13 -16.80
C SER A 134 -4.13 -7.98 -15.28
N TYR A 135 -3.74 -6.77 -14.85
CA TYR A 135 -3.45 -6.41 -13.46
C TYR A 135 -3.60 -4.91 -13.24
N TYR A 136 -3.79 -4.44 -12.01
CA TYR A 136 -3.73 -3.00 -11.74
C TYR A 136 -3.09 -2.65 -10.39
N TYR A 137 -2.42 -1.51 -10.35
CA TYR A 137 -2.00 -0.82 -9.14
C TYR A 137 -3.04 0.22 -8.77
N MET A 138 -3.29 0.39 -7.47
CA MET A 138 -4.14 1.45 -6.94
C MET A 138 -3.44 2.15 -5.77
N ALA A 139 -3.38 3.48 -5.83
CA ALA A 139 -3.15 4.32 -4.66
C ALA A 139 -4.44 5.09 -4.35
N ALA A 140 -4.81 5.16 -3.08
CA ALA A 140 -5.99 5.90 -2.64
C ALA A 140 -5.70 6.70 -1.37
N SER A 141 -6.55 7.69 -1.07
CA SER A 141 -6.57 8.27 0.26
C SER A 141 -7.10 7.25 1.28
N PRO A 142 -6.61 7.26 2.52
CA PRO A 142 -7.16 6.40 3.57
C PRO A 142 -8.65 6.64 3.82
N ALA A 143 -9.38 5.61 4.20
CA ALA A 143 -10.76 5.59 4.67
C ALA A 143 -11.86 5.20 3.66
N GLU A 144 -11.64 5.33 2.36
CA GLU A 144 -12.66 5.00 1.34
C GLU A 144 -12.17 4.01 0.27
N GLU A 145 -11.00 3.43 0.44
CA GLU A 145 -10.32 2.54 -0.50
C GLU A 145 -11.19 1.35 -0.95
N GLU A 146 -11.96 0.75 -0.04
CA GLU A 146 -12.83 -0.39 -0.39
C GLU A 146 -14.00 0.00 -1.30
N TYR A 147 -14.44 1.27 -1.24
CA TYR A 147 -15.45 1.79 -2.17
C TYR A 147 -14.86 2.08 -3.54
N CYS A 148 -13.64 2.62 -3.60
CA CYS A 148 -12.91 2.78 -4.86
C CYS A 148 -12.70 1.43 -5.56
N VAL A 149 -12.24 0.39 -4.84
CA VAL A 149 -12.10 -0.98 -5.37
C VAL A 149 -13.42 -1.52 -5.89
N LYS A 150 -14.53 -1.28 -5.17
CA LYS A 150 -15.87 -1.68 -5.62
C LYS A 150 -16.23 -1.02 -6.94
N GLY A 151 -16.02 0.29 -7.07
CA GLY A 151 -16.29 1.03 -8.30
C GLY A 151 -15.44 0.56 -9.47
N ILE A 152 -14.15 0.36 -9.27
CA ILE A 152 -13.25 -0.21 -10.28
C ILE A 152 -13.76 -1.59 -10.73
N THR A 153 -14.14 -2.45 -9.77
CA THR A 153 -14.67 -3.79 -10.06
C THR A 153 -15.97 -3.76 -10.87
N HIS A 154 -16.82 -2.75 -10.72
CA HIS A 154 -18.03 -2.57 -11.56
C HIS A 154 -17.67 -2.38 -13.03
N VAL A 155 -16.50 -1.81 -13.34
CA VAL A 155 -16.08 -1.51 -14.72
C VAL A 155 -15.28 -2.64 -15.34
N ILE A 156 -14.31 -3.19 -14.61
CA ILE A 156 -13.35 -4.16 -15.16
C ILE A 156 -13.52 -5.59 -14.62
N GLY A 157 -14.48 -5.84 -13.73
CA GLY A 157 -14.62 -7.13 -13.07
C GLY A 157 -13.56 -7.36 -12.00
N ARG A 158 -13.35 -8.62 -11.63
CA ARG A 158 -12.35 -9.03 -10.64
C ARG A 158 -10.99 -9.20 -11.28
N VAL A 159 -10.29 -8.12 -11.48
CA VAL A 159 -8.91 -8.12 -11.94
C VAL A 159 -7.98 -8.13 -10.71
N PRO A 160 -6.90 -8.92 -10.70
CA PRO A 160 -5.89 -8.88 -9.65
C PRO A 160 -5.30 -7.48 -9.47
N PHE A 161 -5.02 -7.10 -8.22
CA PHE A 161 -4.51 -5.77 -7.92
C PHE A 161 -3.54 -5.76 -6.74
N PHE A 162 -2.84 -4.65 -6.62
CA PHE A 162 -1.97 -4.32 -5.50
C PHE A 162 -1.91 -2.81 -5.29
N GLY A 163 -1.32 -2.38 -4.21
CA GLY A 163 -1.13 -0.97 -3.90
C GLY A 163 -1.38 -0.65 -2.44
N GLY A 164 -1.59 0.62 -2.14
CA GLY A 164 -1.81 1.05 -0.77
C GLY A 164 -2.37 2.46 -0.64
N SER A 165 -2.73 2.82 0.58
CA SER A 165 -3.17 4.17 0.92
C SER A 165 -1.96 5.09 1.11
N ALA A 166 -2.02 6.29 0.56
CA ALA A 166 -1.02 7.33 0.78
C ALA A 166 -0.77 7.58 2.27
N ALA A 167 0.44 7.95 2.62
CA ALA A 167 0.84 8.15 4.01
C ALA A 167 1.64 9.45 4.20
N ASP A 168 1.66 9.96 5.41
CA ASP A 168 2.49 11.07 5.85
C ASP A 168 3.33 10.69 7.07
N ASN A 169 4.33 11.49 7.41
CA ASN A 169 5.27 11.17 8.48
C ASN A 169 4.70 11.28 9.91
N ALA A 170 3.55 11.94 10.08
CA ALA A 170 3.00 12.29 11.39
C ALA A 170 1.58 11.77 11.64
N ILE A 171 0.98 11.07 10.66
CA ILE A 171 -0.44 10.64 10.68
C ILE A 171 -1.37 11.86 10.89
N ALA A 172 -1.04 12.96 10.20
CA ALA A 172 -1.70 14.26 10.35
C ALA A 172 -2.68 14.58 9.20
N GLY A 173 -2.73 13.76 8.15
CA GLY A 173 -3.54 14.02 6.97
C GLY A 173 -2.81 14.80 5.86
N ASP A 174 -1.48 14.91 5.96
CA ASP A 174 -0.65 15.66 5.02
C ASP A 174 -0.19 14.81 3.81
N TRP A 175 -0.74 13.62 3.65
CA TRP A 175 -0.44 12.75 2.51
C TRP A 175 -0.88 13.34 1.18
N LYS A 176 -0.24 12.89 0.11
CA LYS A 176 -0.59 13.22 -1.28
C LYS A 176 -0.58 11.97 -2.14
N LEU A 177 -1.53 11.93 -3.08
CA LEU A 177 -1.50 11.08 -4.25
C LEU A 177 -1.14 11.95 -5.45
N TYR A 178 -0.47 11.38 -6.44
CA TYR A 178 -0.09 12.13 -7.62
C TYR A 178 0.06 11.27 -8.87
N THR A 179 -0.15 11.93 -10.00
CA THR A 179 0.22 11.45 -11.33
C THR A 179 0.90 12.58 -12.10
N SER A 180 1.36 12.33 -13.31
CA SER A 180 1.87 13.40 -14.19
C SER A 180 0.87 14.55 -14.39
N SER A 181 -0.42 14.36 -14.08
CA SER A 181 -1.47 15.39 -14.24
C SER A 181 -1.60 16.31 -13.02
N GLY A 182 -0.93 16.01 -11.91
CA GLY A 182 -0.99 16.80 -10.67
C GLY A 182 -1.12 15.95 -9.42
N ASP A 183 -1.26 16.63 -8.28
CA ASP A 183 -1.39 16.03 -6.95
C ASP A 183 -2.71 16.39 -6.27
N PHE A 184 -3.13 15.56 -5.34
CA PHE A 184 -4.34 15.75 -4.54
C PHE A 184 -4.23 15.00 -3.20
N ALA A 185 -5.00 15.44 -2.20
CA ALA A 185 -5.02 14.82 -0.87
C ALA A 185 -6.05 13.70 -0.76
N ASP A 186 -7.17 13.80 -1.46
CA ASP A 186 -8.29 12.86 -1.38
C ASP A 186 -8.70 12.39 -2.77
N GLY A 187 -8.94 11.07 -2.92
CA GLY A 187 -9.31 10.43 -4.17
C GLY A 187 -8.55 9.14 -4.46
N VAL A 188 -8.39 8.81 -5.74
CA VAL A 188 -7.79 7.56 -6.19
C VAL A 188 -6.95 7.76 -7.45
N ALA A 189 -5.80 7.07 -7.53
CA ALA A 189 -4.97 6.96 -8.72
C ALA A 189 -4.73 5.49 -9.05
N VAL A 190 -4.68 5.14 -10.35
CA VAL A 190 -4.48 3.76 -10.80
C VAL A 190 -3.49 3.69 -11.96
N ALA A 191 -2.77 2.57 -12.05
CA ALA A 191 -2.04 2.15 -13.24
C ALA A 191 -2.57 0.78 -13.69
N PHE A 192 -3.16 0.71 -14.88
CA PHE A 192 -3.70 -0.50 -15.48
C PHE A 192 -2.67 -1.14 -16.40
N PHE A 193 -2.31 -2.38 -16.13
CA PHE A 193 -1.34 -3.14 -16.89
C PHE A 193 -2.02 -4.05 -17.93
N TYR A 194 -1.59 -3.95 -19.18
CA TYR A 194 -1.98 -4.82 -20.28
C TYR A 194 -0.72 -5.53 -20.75
N THR A 195 -0.55 -6.75 -20.31
CA THR A 195 0.60 -7.60 -20.63
C THR A 195 0.20 -9.07 -20.61
N ASP A 196 0.84 -9.88 -21.44
CA ASP A 196 0.73 -11.34 -21.42
C ASP A 196 1.78 -11.99 -20.50
N LYS A 197 2.67 -11.18 -19.91
CA LYS A 197 3.70 -11.67 -19.00
C LYS A 197 3.10 -11.96 -17.62
N PRO A 198 3.66 -12.94 -16.89
CA PRO A 198 3.14 -13.28 -15.57
C PRO A 198 3.32 -12.13 -14.60
N MET A 199 2.27 -11.87 -13.84
CA MET A 199 2.31 -11.02 -12.65
C MET A 199 1.70 -11.81 -11.49
N ALA A 200 2.25 -11.65 -10.30
CA ALA A 200 1.72 -12.28 -9.10
C ALA A 200 1.81 -11.32 -7.91
N ASN A 201 0.89 -11.49 -6.97
CA ASN A 201 0.90 -10.79 -5.70
C ASN A 201 0.90 -11.79 -4.55
N VAL A 202 1.60 -11.48 -3.47
CA VAL A 202 1.47 -12.12 -2.17
C VAL A 202 0.99 -11.07 -1.18
N TYR A 203 -0.17 -11.33 -0.59
CA TYR A 203 -0.82 -10.47 0.39
C TYR A 203 -0.89 -11.18 1.73
N THR A 204 -0.14 -10.71 2.74
CA THR A 204 -0.02 -11.40 4.04
C THR A 204 0.22 -10.42 5.18
N GLY A 205 -0.30 -10.71 6.38
CA GLY A 205 -0.03 -9.97 7.61
C GLY A 205 1.13 -10.53 8.42
N ALA A 206 1.46 -11.80 8.24
CA ALA A 206 2.44 -12.56 9.03
C ALA A 206 2.17 -12.57 10.55
N TYR A 207 0.90 -12.50 10.93
CA TYR A 207 0.44 -12.61 12.31
C TYR A 207 -0.13 -13.98 12.59
N HIS A 208 0.02 -14.44 13.84
CA HIS A 208 -0.54 -15.70 14.34
C HIS A 208 -1.90 -15.43 14.99
N GLU A 209 -2.84 -16.35 14.81
CA GLU A 209 -4.10 -16.35 15.57
C GLU A 209 -3.82 -16.73 17.02
N THR A 210 -4.45 -16.03 17.95
CA THR A 210 -4.48 -16.43 19.37
C THR A 210 -5.77 -17.21 19.68
N GLY A 211 -5.92 -17.67 20.93
CA GLY A 211 -7.17 -18.26 21.41
C GLY A 211 -8.29 -17.24 21.68
N ASP A 212 -8.02 -15.95 21.57
CA ASP A 212 -8.97 -14.88 21.88
C ASP A 212 -9.83 -14.58 20.66
N VAL A 213 -11.03 -15.11 20.64
CA VAL A 213 -12.00 -15.01 19.55
C VAL A 213 -13.32 -14.44 20.07
N GLY A 214 -13.95 -13.58 19.31
CA GLY A 214 -15.26 -13.02 19.62
C GLY A 214 -16.06 -12.68 18.36
N VAL A 215 -17.28 -12.25 18.55
CA VAL A 215 -18.17 -11.83 17.48
C VAL A 215 -18.42 -10.34 17.59
N VAL A 216 -18.28 -9.60 16.50
CA VAL A 216 -18.66 -8.19 16.41
C VAL A 216 -20.17 -8.05 16.55
N THR A 217 -20.63 -7.54 17.69
CA THR A 217 -22.07 -7.41 17.99
C THR A 217 -22.60 -6.02 17.66
N LYS A 218 -21.72 -5.00 17.62
CA LYS A 218 -22.12 -3.63 17.28
C LYS A 218 -20.99 -2.87 16.58
N VAL A 219 -21.36 -2.12 15.54
CA VAL A 219 -20.48 -1.21 14.77
C VAL A 219 -21.20 0.11 14.61
N ILE A 220 -20.48 1.23 14.73
CA ILE A 220 -20.96 2.58 14.43
C ILE A 220 -20.32 3.00 13.09
N GLY A 221 -21.16 3.35 12.11
CA GLY A 221 -20.68 3.52 10.75
C GLY A 221 -20.12 2.20 10.20
N ASN A 222 -18.84 2.17 9.81
CA ASN A 222 -18.20 0.97 9.27
C ASN A 222 -16.76 0.73 9.78
N ARG A 223 -16.21 1.69 10.57
CA ARG A 223 -14.83 1.65 11.10
C ARG A 223 -14.74 1.86 12.61
N THR A 224 -15.86 2.04 13.30
CA THR A 224 -15.89 2.12 14.76
C THR A 224 -16.50 0.83 15.33
N LEU A 225 -15.63 -0.01 15.87
CA LEU A 225 -16.00 -1.25 16.53
C LEU A 225 -16.50 -0.91 17.95
N ALA A 226 -17.80 -1.07 18.18
CA ALA A 226 -18.40 -0.66 19.43
C ALA A 226 -18.51 -1.80 20.45
N GLU A 227 -18.82 -3.03 20.01
CA GLU A 227 -18.97 -4.17 20.92
C GLU A 227 -18.46 -5.47 20.28
N ILE A 228 -17.81 -6.29 21.10
CA ILE A 228 -17.46 -7.68 20.85
C ILE A 228 -18.17 -8.54 21.91
N ASP A 229 -18.96 -9.51 21.49
CA ASP A 229 -19.77 -10.39 22.37
C ASP A 229 -20.69 -9.63 23.34
N GLY A 230 -21.15 -8.44 22.97
CA GLY A 230 -21.99 -7.58 23.81
C GLY A 230 -21.23 -6.78 24.87
N VAL A 231 -19.89 -6.85 24.89
CA VAL A 231 -19.00 -6.08 25.77
C VAL A 231 -18.40 -4.91 24.98
N PRO A 232 -18.18 -3.71 25.57
CA PRO A 232 -17.48 -2.62 24.91
C PRO A 232 -16.15 -3.09 24.32
N ALA A 233 -15.86 -2.70 23.06
CA ALA A 233 -14.78 -3.29 22.29
C ALA A 233 -13.40 -3.05 22.91
N LEU A 234 -13.16 -1.84 23.47
CA LEU A 234 -11.89 -1.50 24.10
C LEU A 234 -11.70 -2.27 25.41
N GLU A 235 -12.77 -2.46 26.20
CA GLU A 235 -12.76 -3.30 27.39
C GLU A 235 -12.40 -4.75 27.06
N LYS A 236 -13.06 -5.31 26.01
CA LYS A 236 -12.80 -6.69 25.57
C LYS A 236 -11.36 -6.86 25.05
N TYR A 237 -10.86 -5.87 24.31
CA TYR A 237 -9.48 -5.90 23.82
C TYR A 237 -8.47 -5.78 24.97
N ALA A 238 -8.72 -4.91 25.97
CA ALA A 238 -7.90 -4.77 27.17
C ALA A 238 -7.86 -6.08 27.97
N GLU A 239 -9.02 -6.76 28.14
CA GLU A 239 -9.13 -8.09 28.77
C GLU A 239 -8.22 -9.12 28.04
N TRP A 240 -8.33 -9.23 26.72
CA TRP A 240 -7.50 -10.14 25.91
C TRP A 240 -6.00 -9.85 26.01
N ARG A 241 -5.63 -8.57 26.19
CA ARG A 241 -4.24 -8.15 26.32
C ARG A 241 -3.70 -8.22 27.74
N GLY A 242 -4.57 -8.41 28.75
CA GLY A 242 -4.19 -8.27 30.15
C GLY A 242 -3.66 -6.89 30.50
N MET A 243 -4.17 -5.84 29.86
CA MET A 243 -3.73 -4.45 30.00
C MET A 243 -4.80 -3.59 30.68
N ASP A 244 -4.36 -2.50 31.32
CA ASP A 244 -5.27 -1.48 31.81
C ASP A 244 -5.90 -0.74 30.63
N ILE A 245 -7.23 -0.62 30.61
CA ILE A 245 -8.00 0.04 29.57
C ILE A 245 -7.56 1.49 29.34
N ASP A 246 -7.22 2.22 30.41
CA ASP A 246 -6.80 3.60 30.32
C ASP A 246 -5.45 3.75 29.59
N SER A 247 -4.60 2.73 29.63
CA SER A 247 -3.34 2.70 28.86
C SER A 247 -3.53 2.53 27.34
N LEU A 248 -4.75 2.22 26.90
CA LEU A 248 -5.11 1.99 25.49
C LEU A 248 -5.95 3.15 24.90
N ARG A 249 -6.19 4.22 25.66
CA ARG A 249 -7.00 5.35 25.17
C ARG A 249 -6.26 6.22 24.15
N GLY A 250 -7.05 6.84 23.28
CA GLY A 250 -6.53 7.71 22.22
C GLY A 250 -5.60 6.99 21.27
N SER A 251 -4.54 7.65 20.84
CA SER A 251 -3.52 7.13 19.92
C SER A 251 -2.57 6.09 20.56
N ALA A 252 -2.61 5.87 21.87
CA ALA A 252 -1.81 4.84 22.53
C ALA A 252 -2.16 3.44 21.99
N LEU A 253 -3.43 3.21 21.64
CA LEU A 253 -3.90 1.95 21.09
C LEU A 253 -3.20 1.62 19.76
N LEU A 254 -2.97 2.61 18.90
CA LEU A 254 -2.30 2.41 17.61
C LEU A 254 -0.95 1.72 17.79
N SER A 255 -0.10 2.24 18.67
CA SER A 255 1.22 1.66 18.93
C SER A 255 1.15 0.31 19.65
N ALA A 256 0.24 0.16 20.62
CA ALA A 256 0.07 -1.08 21.39
C ALA A 256 -0.45 -2.24 20.52
N SER A 257 -1.19 -1.94 19.47
CA SER A 257 -1.83 -2.93 18.61
C SER A 257 -0.99 -3.40 17.42
N VAL A 258 0.17 -2.76 17.13
CA VAL A 258 1.05 -3.19 16.02
C VAL A 258 1.46 -4.65 16.16
N VAL A 259 1.80 -5.10 17.37
CA VAL A 259 2.20 -6.49 17.65
C VAL A 259 1.04 -7.38 18.07
N SER A 260 -0.15 -6.82 18.24
CA SER A 260 -1.35 -7.57 18.66
C SER A 260 -2.61 -6.96 18.04
N PRO A 261 -2.76 -6.98 16.71
CA PRO A 261 -3.93 -6.43 16.06
C PRO A 261 -5.16 -7.35 16.17
N LEU A 262 -6.26 -6.88 15.60
CA LEU A 262 -7.44 -7.70 15.35
C LEU A 262 -7.39 -8.25 13.93
N GLY A 263 -7.82 -9.50 13.76
CA GLY A 263 -7.99 -10.16 12.47
C GLY A 263 -9.45 -10.52 12.24
N VAL A 264 -9.87 -10.55 10.98
CA VAL A 264 -11.18 -11.08 10.56
C VAL A 264 -10.96 -12.16 9.51
N LYS A 265 -11.70 -13.26 9.63
CA LYS A 265 -11.66 -14.32 8.61
C LYS A 265 -12.64 -14.00 7.50
N ASP A 266 -12.31 -14.43 6.29
CA ASP A 266 -13.25 -14.48 5.20
C ASP A 266 -14.37 -15.53 5.45
N ARG A 267 -15.29 -15.64 4.50
CA ARG A 267 -16.43 -16.59 4.65
C ARG A 267 -16.01 -18.05 4.67
N LEU A 268 -14.85 -18.37 4.11
CA LEU A 268 -14.32 -19.73 4.04
C LEU A 268 -13.35 -20.02 5.21
N GLY A 269 -12.94 -18.99 5.93
CA GLY A 269 -12.10 -19.10 7.13
C GLY A 269 -10.61 -19.23 6.87
N ASP A 270 -10.17 -19.06 5.63
CA ASP A 270 -8.77 -19.28 5.26
C ASP A 270 -7.90 -18.01 5.38
N LEU A 271 -8.44 -16.86 5.00
CA LEU A 271 -7.72 -15.59 5.08
C LEU A 271 -8.04 -14.83 6.36
N VAL A 272 -7.02 -14.36 7.04
CA VAL A 272 -7.15 -13.37 8.09
C VAL A 272 -6.72 -12.00 7.56
N ALA A 273 -7.69 -11.15 7.27
CA ALA A 273 -7.43 -9.75 6.97
C ALA A 273 -7.30 -8.98 8.28
N ILE A 274 -6.15 -8.32 8.46
CA ILE A 274 -5.90 -7.54 9.67
C ILE A 274 -6.74 -6.26 9.68
N ARG A 275 -7.26 -5.94 10.86
CA ARG A 275 -7.97 -4.70 11.18
C ARG A 275 -7.20 -4.01 12.28
N HIS A 276 -6.38 -3.02 11.90
CA HIS A 276 -5.53 -2.31 12.85
C HIS A 276 -6.38 -1.45 13.78
N PRO A 277 -6.38 -1.69 15.11
CA PRO A 277 -6.95 -0.76 16.08
C PRO A 277 -6.14 0.54 16.11
N MET A 278 -6.76 1.66 15.74
CA MET A 278 -6.09 2.95 15.56
C MET A 278 -6.26 3.88 16.75
N ALA A 279 -7.42 3.82 17.42
CA ALA A 279 -7.72 4.68 18.55
C ALA A 279 -8.67 4.00 19.52
N GLY A 280 -8.38 4.11 20.83
CA GLY A 280 -9.31 3.78 21.92
C GLY A 280 -10.11 5.01 22.29
N ASN A 281 -11.40 5.03 22.02
CA ASN A 281 -12.24 6.19 22.24
C ASN A 281 -12.71 6.27 23.72
N ASP A 282 -13.12 7.46 24.17
CA ASP A 282 -13.58 7.69 25.55
C ASP A 282 -14.85 6.94 25.90
N ASP A 283 -15.64 6.53 24.89
CA ASP A 283 -16.86 5.72 25.04
C ASP A 283 -16.59 4.20 24.94
N ASP A 284 -15.33 3.77 25.14
CA ASP A 284 -14.85 2.39 25.10
C ASP A 284 -15.04 1.68 23.74
N THR A 285 -15.24 2.45 22.67
CA THR A 285 -15.20 1.93 21.30
C THR A 285 -13.77 1.95 20.74
N ILE A 286 -13.52 1.18 19.68
CA ILE A 286 -12.24 1.14 18.95
C ILE A 286 -12.43 1.71 17.54
N GLY A 287 -11.65 2.74 17.20
CA GLY A 287 -11.46 3.18 15.82
C GLY A 287 -10.55 2.21 15.06
N LEU A 288 -10.99 1.74 13.90
CA LEU A 288 -10.25 0.80 13.04
C LEU A 288 -9.76 1.48 11.76
N GLY A 289 -8.61 1.07 11.27
CA GLY A 289 -8.06 1.50 9.99
C GLY A 289 -8.88 1.06 8.78
N ASN A 290 -9.58 -0.08 8.86
CA ASN A 290 -10.38 -0.64 7.77
C ASN A 290 -11.78 -1.03 8.23
N LYS A 291 -12.67 -1.29 7.25
CA LYS A 291 -14.06 -1.67 7.51
C LYS A 291 -14.19 -2.97 8.31
N VAL A 292 -15.17 -2.99 9.21
CA VAL A 292 -15.64 -4.18 9.89
C VAL A 292 -17.17 -4.25 9.82
N ALA A 293 -17.71 -5.45 9.78
CA ALA A 293 -19.15 -5.65 9.74
C ALA A 293 -19.66 -6.36 10.99
N LYS A 294 -20.89 -6.05 11.38
CA LYS A 294 -21.61 -6.81 12.43
C LYS A 294 -21.71 -8.30 12.05
N ASN A 295 -21.66 -9.17 13.03
CA ASN A 295 -21.64 -10.63 12.91
C ASN A 295 -20.38 -11.20 12.24
N THR A 296 -19.30 -10.44 12.17
CA THR A 296 -17.98 -10.93 11.77
C THR A 296 -17.29 -11.55 12.98
N ALA A 297 -16.66 -12.71 12.81
CA ALA A 297 -15.73 -13.25 13.79
C ALA A 297 -14.46 -12.38 13.82
N VAL A 298 -14.06 -11.96 14.99
CA VAL A 298 -12.84 -11.19 15.23
C VAL A 298 -11.93 -11.97 16.15
N ILE A 299 -10.66 -11.98 15.82
CA ILE A 299 -9.61 -12.75 16.52
C ILE A 299 -8.51 -11.79 16.92
N ARG A 300 -8.01 -11.88 18.15
CA ARG A 300 -6.76 -11.21 18.49
C ARG A 300 -5.62 -11.95 17.82
N MET A 301 -4.82 -11.19 17.08
CA MET A 301 -3.62 -11.69 16.42
C MET A 301 -2.38 -11.30 17.22
N GLU A 302 -1.25 -11.94 16.96
CA GLU A 302 0.01 -11.53 17.55
C GLU A 302 1.20 -11.81 16.63
N ALA A 303 2.24 -10.98 16.75
CA ALA A 303 3.56 -11.20 16.17
C ALA A 303 4.61 -10.45 17.00
N THR A 304 5.82 -10.97 17.03
CA THR A 304 6.98 -10.24 17.54
C THR A 304 7.55 -9.30 16.48
N VAL A 305 8.35 -8.32 16.89
CA VAL A 305 9.06 -7.44 15.94
C VAL A 305 10.01 -8.23 15.04
N ASP A 306 10.64 -9.29 15.56
CA ASP A 306 11.50 -10.19 14.77
C ASP A 306 10.70 -10.88 13.66
N GLU A 307 9.53 -11.42 13.98
CA GLU A 307 8.62 -12.03 12.98
C GLU A 307 8.14 -11.01 11.94
N LEU A 308 7.86 -9.76 12.34
CA LEU A 308 7.53 -8.72 11.39
C LEU A 308 8.68 -8.42 10.42
N ILE A 309 9.92 -8.41 10.88
CA ILE A 309 11.12 -8.22 10.06
C ILE A 309 11.30 -9.43 9.13
N ASP A 310 11.37 -10.64 9.68
CA ASP A 310 11.67 -11.87 8.95
C ASP A 310 10.60 -12.20 7.88
N SER A 311 9.34 -11.84 8.15
CA SER A 311 8.25 -12.05 7.19
C SER A 311 8.47 -11.32 5.86
N THR A 312 9.23 -10.22 5.83
CA THR A 312 9.45 -9.46 4.58
C THR A 312 10.29 -10.23 3.58
N GLY A 313 11.43 -10.80 4.02
CA GLY A 313 12.26 -11.65 3.19
C GLY A 313 11.57 -12.94 2.78
N LYS A 314 10.82 -13.56 3.72
CA LYS A 314 10.04 -14.76 3.46
C LYS A 314 8.95 -14.52 2.39
N THR A 315 8.17 -13.45 2.54
CA THR A 315 7.10 -13.08 1.59
C THR A 315 7.68 -12.80 0.19
N LEU A 316 8.82 -12.12 0.11
CA LEU A 316 9.47 -11.87 -1.18
C LEU A 316 10.02 -13.15 -1.82
N GLY A 317 10.54 -14.09 -1.01
CA GLY A 317 10.95 -15.41 -1.47
C GLY A 317 9.79 -16.22 -2.05
N GLU A 318 8.66 -16.29 -1.33
CA GLU A 318 7.42 -16.93 -1.79
C GLU A 318 6.90 -16.31 -3.10
N LEU A 319 6.99 -14.99 -3.23
CA LEU A 319 6.59 -14.28 -4.44
C LEU A 319 7.50 -14.64 -5.63
N GLY A 320 8.81 -14.77 -5.39
CA GLY A 320 9.78 -15.19 -6.41
C GLY A 320 9.52 -16.59 -6.97
N GLU A 321 8.88 -17.46 -6.19
CA GLU A 321 8.46 -18.81 -6.65
C GLU A 321 7.20 -18.77 -7.53
N LYS A 322 6.37 -17.72 -7.40
CA LYS A 322 5.13 -17.58 -8.21
C LYS A 322 5.39 -17.04 -9.63
N VAL A 323 6.56 -16.42 -9.88
CA VAL A 323 6.95 -15.88 -11.20
C VAL A 323 8.33 -16.40 -11.55
N GLU A 324 8.44 -17.24 -12.59
CA GLU A 324 9.66 -17.99 -12.93
C GLU A 324 10.87 -17.09 -13.25
N ASP A 325 10.67 -15.94 -13.89
CA ASP A 325 11.74 -15.00 -14.23
C ASP A 325 11.29 -13.56 -13.90
N PRO A 326 11.33 -13.16 -12.63
CA PRO A 326 10.90 -11.84 -12.23
C PRO A 326 11.83 -10.76 -12.77
N GLY A 327 11.26 -9.73 -13.38
CA GLY A 327 11.98 -8.56 -13.90
C GLY A 327 11.97 -7.38 -12.94
N ALA A 328 10.95 -7.29 -12.06
CA ALA A 328 10.81 -6.24 -11.07
C ALA A 328 9.91 -6.67 -9.91
N TYR A 329 10.13 -6.04 -8.75
CA TYR A 329 9.19 -6.12 -7.61
C TYR A 329 8.72 -4.73 -7.20
N LEU A 330 7.40 -4.56 -7.06
CA LEU A 330 6.76 -3.43 -6.41
C LEU A 330 6.21 -3.90 -5.07
N LEU A 331 6.72 -3.31 -3.99
CA LEU A 331 6.52 -3.79 -2.63
C LEU A 331 5.79 -2.74 -1.81
N VAL A 332 4.65 -3.09 -1.26
CA VAL A 332 3.85 -2.24 -0.37
C VAL A 332 3.94 -2.81 1.04
N HIS A 333 4.48 -2.03 1.96
CA HIS A 333 4.68 -2.40 3.35
C HIS A 333 3.89 -1.45 4.25
N CYS A 334 3.23 -1.98 5.28
CA CYS A 334 2.45 -1.13 6.17
C CYS A 334 3.31 -0.13 6.96
N GLY A 335 2.84 1.11 7.02
CA GLY A 335 3.43 2.17 7.85
C GLY A 335 3.35 1.87 9.35
N GLY A 336 2.27 1.23 9.82
CA GLY A 336 2.16 0.75 11.19
C GLY A 336 3.23 -0.28 11.55
N ARG A 337 3.50 -1.26 10.67
CA ARG A 337 4.61 -2.21 10.84
C ARG A 337 5.96 -1.48 10.83
N ARG A 338 6.14 -0.53 9.89
CA ARG A 338 7.35 0.33 9.84
C ARG A 338 7.57 1.06 11.16
N ALA A 339 6.52 1.64 11.76
CA ALA A 339 6.59 2.31 13.05
C ALA A 339 6.96 1.35 14.19
N GLY A 340 6.36 0.15 14.22
CA GLY A 340 6.67 -0.86 15.23
C GLY A 340 8.07 -1.47 15.10
N ILE A 341 8.60 -1.59 13.88
CA ILE A 341 9.99 -2.04 13.63
C ILE A 341 11.01 -0.96 14.03
N GLY A 342 10.64 0.32 13.88
CA GLY A 342 11.43 1.44 14.35
C GLY A 342 12.81 1.52 13.70
N ASP A 343 13.85 1.71 14.52
CA ASP A 343 15.24 1.88 14.06
C ASP A 343 15.83 0.63 13.40
N ARG A 344 15.19 -0.54 13.57
CA ARG A 344 15.60 -1.80 12.96
C ARG A 344 15.21 -1.94 11.48
N ILE A 345 14.67 -0.89 10.86
CA ILE A 345 14.22 -0.93 9.45
C ILE A 345 15.33 -1.31 8.45
N GLY A 346 16.58 -1.09 8.82
CA GLY A 346 17.74 -1.57 8.05
C GLY A 346 17.76 -3.09 7.87
N GLU A 347 17.30 -3.85 8.87
CA GLU A 347 17.21 -5.32 8.79
C GLU A 347 16.16 -5.75 7.74
N VAL A 348 15.03 -5.01 7.63
CA VAL A 348 14.05 -5.24 6.56
C VAL A 348 14.67 -4.98 5.18
N ALA A 349 15.46 -3.91 5.04
CA ALA A 349 16.14 -3.62 3.79
C ALA A 349 17.13 -4.74 3.39
N ASP A 350 17.85 -5.28 4.35
CA ASP A 350 18.78 -6.39 4.13
C ASP A 350 18.05 -7.69 3.76
N GLN A 351 16.94 -8.00 4.43
CA GLN A 351 16.08 -9.14 4.11
C GLN A 351 15.52 -9.03 2.68
N LEU A 352 14.98 -7.88 2.30
CA LEU A 352 14.45 -7.64 0.96
C LEU A 352 15.55 -7.75 -0.11
N LYS A 353 16.71 -7.14 0.12
CA LYS A 353 17.86 -7.20 -0.79
C LYS A 353 18.33 -8.63 -1.01
N SER A 354 18.44 -9.41 0.08
CA SER A 354 18.82 -10.82 0.01
C SER A 354 17.82 -11.65 -0.78
N ALA A 355 16.52 -11.52 -0.47
CA ALA A 355 15.46 -12.29 -1.10
C ALA A 355 15.24 -11.89 -2.57
N ALA A 356 15.40 -10.61 -2.92
CA ALA A 356 15.28 -10.13 -4.30
C ALA A 356 16.35 -10.68 -5.24
N ASN A 357 17.48 -11.17 -4.72
CA ASN A 357 18.54 -11.84 -5.47
C ASN A 357 18.97 -11.10 -6.75
N GLY A 358 19.11 -9.78 -6.67
CA GLY A 358 19.52 -8.92 -7.78
C GLY A 358 18.38 -8.40 -8.66
N VAL A 359 17.15 -8.85 -8.47
CA VAL A 359 15.98 -8.26 -9.15
C VAL A 359 15.71 -6.86 -8.60
N PRO A 360 15.51 -5.84 -9.45
CA PRO A 360 15.16 -4.50 -8.99
C PRO A 360 13.86 -4.49 -8.18
N PHE A 361 13.85 -3.76 -7.05
CA PHE A 361 12.64 -3.58 -6.24
C PHE A 361 12.53 -2.16 -5.70
N LEU A 362 11.28 -1.72 -5.51
CA LEU A 362 10.93 -0.47 -4.83
C LEU A 362 9.88 -0.79 -3.78
N CYS A 363 10.15 -0.42 -2.51
CA CYS A 363 9.25 -0.62 -1.39
C CYS A 363 8.81 0.72 -0.81
N GLU A 364 7.49 0.90 -0.70
CA GLU A 364 6.85 2.03 -0.02
C GLU A 364 6.24 1.61 1.33
N PHE A 365 5.89 2.59 2.16
CA PHE A 365 5.18 2.41 3.43
C PHE A 365 3.85 3.15 3.41
N THR A 366 2.74 2.43 3.61
CA THR A 366 1.37 2.91 3.37
C THR A 366 0.51 2.84 4.62
N PHE A 367 -0.62 3.54 4.62
CA PHE A 367 -1.62 3.51 5.71
C PHE A 367 -2.78 2.53 5.46
N GLY A 368 -2.62 1.65 4.52
CA GLY A 368 -3.50 0.54 4.17
C GLY A 368 -2.92 -0.17 2.96
N GLU A 369 -2.94 -1.49 2.96
CA GLU A 369 -2.35 -2.33 1.93
C GLU A 369 -3.45 -3.05 1.15
N TYR A 370 -3.27 -3.17 -0.16
CA TYR A 370 -4.24 -3.76 -1.09
C TYR A 370 -3.64 -4.95 -1.79
N GLY A 371 -4.41 -6.01 -1.92
CA GLY A 371 -3.93 -7.21 -2.60
C GLY A 371 -5.05 -8.18 -2.94
N GLN A 372 -4.65 -9.26 -3.59
CA GLN A 372 -5.54 -10.34 -3.94
C GLN A 372 -5.20 -11.58 -3.12
N VAL A 373 -6.21 -12.24 -2.63
CA VAL A 373 -6.08 -13.55 -1.98
C VAL A 373 -6.24 -14.68 -3.00
N ASP A 374 -5.75 -15.87 -2.66
CA ASP A 374 -5.62 -17.00 -3.59
C ASP A 374 -6.94 -17.44 -4.24
N ASP A 375 -8.09 -17.21 -3.62
CA ASP A 375 -9.42 -17.48 -4.18
C ASP A 375 -9.95 -16.39 -5.13
N GLY A 376 -9.12 -15.37 -5.42
CA GLY A 376 -9.44 -14.26 -6.32
C GLY A 376 -10.21 -13.12 -5.69
N ALA A 377 -10.32 -13.03 -4.37
CA ALA A 377 -10.92 -11.89 -3.70
C ALA A 377 -9.93 -10.73 -3.56
N ASN A 378 -10.31 -9.57 -4.11
CA ASN A 378 -9.59 -8.31 -3.88
C ASN A 378 -9.91 -7.79 -2.47
N THR A 379 -8.89 -7.42 -1.70
CA THR A 379 -9.06 -7.01 -0.30
C THR A 379 -8.17 -5.83 0.08
N CYS A 380 -8.59 -5.11 1.11
CA CYS A 380 -7.84 -4.03 1.76
C CYS A 380 -7.68 -4.36 3.24
N GLY A 381 -6.53 -4.10 3.80
CA GLY A 381 -6.24 -4.32 5.21
C GLY A 381 -5.19 -3.35 5.74
N GLY A 382 -4.96 -3.41 7.05
CA GLY A 382 -3.86 -2.71 7.69
C GLY A 382 -2.83 -3.71 8.23
N LEU A 383 -1.63 -3.26 8.51
CA LEU A 383 -0.52 -4.09 9.02
C LEU A 383 -0.15 -5.27 8.09
N MET A 384 -0.42 -5.14 6.80
CA MET A 384 -0.16 -6.16 5.80
C MET A 384 1.12 -5.88 5.00
N LEU A 385 1.54 -6.87 4.24
CA LEU A 385 2.46 -6.77 3.13
C LEU A 385 1.68 -7.06 1.84
N SER A 386 1.87 -6.27 0.80
CA SER A 386 1.37 -6.54 -0.54
C SER A 386 2.53 -6.44 -1.52
N PHE A 387 3.12 -7.57 -1.82
CA PHE A 387 4.31 -7.66 -2.66
C PHE A 387 3.94 -8.22 -4.03
N THR A 388 4.35 -7.52 -5.08
CA THR A 388 3.98 -7.85 -6.46
C THR A 388 5.23 -8.03 -7.32
N ALA A 389 5.28 -9.14 -8.06
CA ALA A 389 6.27 -9.44 -9.06
C ALA A 389 5.73 -9.19 -10.48
N LEU A 390 6.59 -8.66 -11.33
CA LEU A 390 6.37 -8.53 -12.76
C LEU A 390 7.42 -9.41 -13.48
N GLY A 391 6.96 -10.31 -14.35
CA GLY A 391 7.83 -11.18 -15.17
C GLY A 391 8.52 -10.41 -16.30
N LYS A 392 9.67 -10.92 -16.78
CA LYS A 392 10.46 -10.35 -17.89
C LYS A 392 9.83 -10.50 -19.25
#